data_c28cba8d74f5bdc3874fcf924d796db0
#
_entry.id   c28cba8d74f5bdc3874fcf924d796db0
#
_cell.length_a   1.000
_cell.length_b   1.000
_cell.length_c   1.000
_cell.angle_alpha   90.00
_cell.angle_beta   90.00
_cell.angle_gamma   90.00
#
_symmetry.space_group_name_H-M   'P 1'
#
loop_
_entity.id
_entity.type
_entity.pdbx_description
1 polymer ?
#
loop_
_entity_poly.entity_id
_entity_poly.type
_entity_poly.pdbx_seq_one_letter_code
_entity_poly.pdbx_strand_id
1 'polypeptide(L)'
;MPITYGHKYTYHMKVIEKKNILPFCLVTSLFLLWGLANNMTDTLLAAFKRIMSMSDAQTSLIQFAFYGSYFCFALPAALFIRRYSFKSGIILGLALYAVGAMLFMPAANAASYAFYLVAIYIMAGGCSVLETTANPYILSMGDPSTATRRLNVAQAFNPMGSIIGILMSKYFILQDISLYSISGTYTALGAVLIAIMIVMLFAKMPAGKDEDKSPVMASFARLLRNKTYAWGVVAQFFYVGAQIGVWSFTIRIVMQELGILEAQASNIYLFTIIGFCLSRFIYTWMMKFIRPSRLLVFSGTLSATCSLIVALSAGSGWFLVVPLISISLFMSLMFPTIYGLALGEITRGSNPDDAKIGASGLIMAILGGALITPLQGIVSDTFGIHTSFFIPMICFLVVLGYAIYVDHIKITD
;
A
#
# COMPACT_ATOMS: atom_id res chain seq x y z
N MET A 1 32.23 32.45 -23.90
CA MET A 1 30.87 32.14 -24.33
C MET A 1 30.20 31.41 -23.17
N PRO A 2 29.16 31.95 -22.54
CA PRO A 2 28.46 31.28 -21.45
C PRO A 2 27.49 30.25 -22.01
N ILE A 3 27.61 29.01 -21.54
CA ILE A 3 26.71 27.90 -21.85
C ILE A 3 25.42 28.12 -21.05
N THR A 4 24.38 28.52 -21.74
CA THR A 4 23.04 28.69 -21.18
C THR A 4 22.42 27.29 -20.91
N TYR A 5 22.42 26.85 -19.67
CA TYR A 5 21.61 25.72 -19.21
C TYR A 5 20.14 26.17 -19.09
N GLY A 6 19.43 26.03 -20.20
CA GLY A 6 18.00 26.29 -20.30
C GLY A 6 17.21 25.01 -20.50
N HIS A 7 17.22 24.04 -19.56
CA HIS A 7 16.17 23.04 -19.54
C HIS A 7 14.92 23.62 -18.88
N LYS A 8 14.10 24.31 -19.69
CA LYS A 8 12.70 24.53 -19.39
C LYS A 8 12.04 23.15 -19.26
N TYR A 9 11.79 22.76 -18.02
CA TYR A 9 10.87 21.65 -17.74
C TYR A 9 9.50 22.01 -18.34
N THR A 10 9.20 21.47 -19.49
CA THR A 10 7.89 21.62 -20.14
C THR A 10 6.89 20.74 -19.37
N TYR A 11 6.28 21.33 -18.33
CA TYR A 11 5.26 20.70 -17.48
C TYR A 11 3.91 20.45 -18.20
N HIS A 12 3.88 20.45 -19.52
CA HIS A 12 2.69 20.20 -20.34
C HIS A 12 2.57 18.76 -20.87
N MET A 13 3.47 17.85 -20.44
CA MET A 13 3.33 16.44 -20.86
C MET A 13 2.09 15.82 -20.23
N LYS A 14 1.27 15.21 -21.08
CA LYS A 14 0.06 14.48 -20.65
C LYS A 14 0.46 13.30 -19.76
N VAL A 15 -0.12 13.22 -18.58
CA VAL A 15 0.13 12.10 -17.63
C VAL A 15 -0.30 10.77 -18.25
N ILE A 16 -1.33 10.79 -19.11
CA ILE A 16 -1.90 9.61 -19.76
C ILE A 16 -2.14 9.95 -21.23
N GLU A 17 -1.73 9.07 -22.12
CA GLU A 17 -2.07 9.15 -23.54
C GLU A 17 -3.55 8.82 -23.76
N LYS A 18 -4.22 9.49 -24.73
CA LYS A 18 -5.66 9.28 -24.98
C LYS A 18 -6.05 7.82 -25.20
N LYS A 19 -5.21 7.05 -25.89
CA LYS A 19 -5.44 5.62 -26.15
C LYS A 19 -5.41 4.74 -24.89
N ASN A 20 -4.76 5.20 -23.82
CA ASN A 20 -4.57 4.49 -22.56
C ASN A 20 -5.54 4.91 -21.45
N ILE A 21 -6.46 5.86 -21.69
CA ILE A 21 -7.37 6.38 -20.68
C ILE A 21 -8.27 5.27 -20.13
N LEU A 22 -8.92 4.49 -21.01
CA LEU A 22 -9.81 3.41 -20.58
C LEU A 22 -9.06 2.31 -19.81
N PRO A 23 -7.94 1.74 -20.30
CA PRO A 23 -7.12 0.80 -19.53
C PRO A 23 -6.66 1.38 -18.19
N PHE A 24 -6.26 2.66 -18.17
CA PHE A 24 -5.85 3.34 -16.94
C PHE A 24 -7.00 3.41 -15.92
N CYS A 25 -8.19 3.82 -16.32
CA CYS A 25 -9.36 3.88 -15.43
C CYS A 25 -9.72 2.50 -14.88
N LEU A 26 -9.71 1.47 -15.74
CA LEU A 26 -9.98 0.10 -15.33
C LEU A 26 -8.97 -0.41 -14.31
N VAL A 27 -7.67 -0.19 -14.54
CA VAL A 27 -6.63 -0.62 -13.59
C VAL A 27 -6.67 0.21 -12.32
N THR A 28 -6.99 1.51 -12.43
CA THR A 28 -7.14 2.40 -11.28
C THR A 28 -8.27 1.95 -10.35
N SER A 29 -9.39 1.42 -10.89
CA SER A 29 -10.48 0.88 -10.07
C SER A 29 -10.05 -0.31 -9.20
N LEU A 30 -9.01 -1.05 -9.59
CA LEU A 30 -8.47 -2.15 -8.79
C LEU A 30 -7.82 -1.67 -7.49
N PHE A 31 -7.21 -0.47 -7.48
CA PHE A 31 -6.64 0.11 -6.27
C PHE A 31 -7.72 0.46 -5.23
N LEU A 32 -8.91 0.85 -5.67
CA LEU A 32 -10.06 1.06 -4.79
C LEU A 32 -10.49 -0.26 -4.12
N LEU A 33 -10.65 -1.33 -4.90
CA LEU A 33 -11.00 -2.66 -4.38
C LEU A 33 -9.99 -3.18 -3.36
N TRP A 34 -8.76 -2.88 -3.59
CA TRP A 34 -7.66 -3.29 -2.76
C TRP A 34 -7.61 -2.52 -1.42
N GLY A 35 -7.79 -1.20 -1.43
CA GLY A 35 -7.95 -0.41 -0.20
C GLY A 35 -9.13 -0.89 0.65
N LEU A 36 -10.23 -1.30 -0.01
CA LEU A 36 -11.39 -1.88 0.63
C LEU A 36 -11.04 -3.18 1.38
N ALA A 37 -10.34 -4.13 0.74
CA ALA A 37 -9.95 -5.39 1.35
C ALA A 37 -9.06 -5.20 2.59
N ASN A 38 -8.05 -4.34 2.49
CA ASN A 38 -7.13 -4.09 3.59
C ASN A 38 -7.85 -3.64 4.86
N ASN A 39 -8.76 -2.68 4.75
CA ASN A 39 -9.47 -2.14 5.91
C ASN A 39 -10.58 -3.06 6.45
N MET A 40 -11.20 -3.87 5.58
CA MET A 40 -12.12 -4.88 6.05
C MET A 40 -11.41 -5.96 6.88
N THR A 41 -10.15 -6.29 6.57
CA THR A 41 -9.37 -7.29 7.31
C THR A 41 -9.10 -6.86 8.75
N ASP A 42 -8.85 -5.59 9.02
CA ASP A 42 -8.69 -5.06 10.39
C ASP A 42 -9.98 -5.21 11.21
N THR A 43 -11.14 -5.02 10.59
CA THR A 43 -12.45 -5.25 11.23
C THR A 43 -12.69 -6.72 11.53
N LEU A 44 -12.24 -7.63 10.65
CA LEU A 44 -12.32 -9.07 10.89
C LEU A 44 -11.60 -9.48 12.17
N LEU A 45 -10.44 -8.91 12.42
CA LEU A 45 -9.62 -9.20 13.59
C LEU A 45 -10.42 -8.96 14.87
N ALA A 46 -11.08 -7.80 14.98
CA ALA A 46 -11.91 -7.46 16.13
C ALA A 46 -13.16 -8.36 16.23
N ALA A 47 -13.79 -8.68 15.09
CA ALA A 47 -15.00 -9.51 15.05
C ALA A 47 -14.70 -10.95 15.46
N PHE A 48 -13.66 -11.58 14.89
CA PHE A 48 -13.28 -12.95 15.25
C PHE A 48 -12.85 -13.08 16.72
N LYS A 49 -12.13 -12.08 17.27
CA LYS A 49 -11.77 -12.06 18.68
C LYS A 49 -13.01 -12.16 19.57
N ARG A 50 -14.09 -11.46 19.21
CA ARG A 50 -15.36 -11.46 19.96
C ARG A 50 -16.17 -12.75 19.75
N ILE A 51 -16.34 -13.21 18.50
CA ILE A 51 -17.18 -14.37 18.15
C ILE A 51 -16.59 -15.67 18.69
N MET A 52 -15.26 -15.84 18.51
CA MET A 52 -14.57 -17.11 18.81
C MET A 52 -13.80 -17.05 20.15
N SER A 53 -13.94 -15.97 20.93
CA SER A 53 -13.25 -15.79 22.23
C SER A 53 -11.74 -16.05 22.15
N MET A 54 -11.10 -15.48 21.10
CA MET A 54 -9.71 -15.76 20.77
C MET A 54 -8.74 -14.88 21.53
N SER A 55 -7.53 -15.42 21.77
CA SER A 55 -6.40 -14.65 22.29
C SER A 55 -5.86 -13.66 21.25
N ASP A 56 -5.11 -12.64 21.70
CA ASP A 56 -4.45 -11.69 20.81
C ASP A 56 -3.44 -12.38 19.87
N ALA A 57 -2.75 -13.41 20.38
CA ALA A 57 -1.83 -14.21 19.58
C ALA A 57 -2.54 -14.99 18.46
N GLN A 58 -3.71 -15.58 18.76
CA GLN A 58 -4.51 -16.25 17.73
C GLN A 58 -5.05 -15.28 16.68
N THR A 59 -5.57 -14.13 17.10
CA THR A 59 -6.07 -13.12 16.15
C THR A 59 -4.96 -12.52 15.29
N SER A 60 -3.74 -12.40 15.80
CA SER A 60 -2.60 -11.90 15.02
C SER A 60 -2.23 -12.81 13.83
N LEU A 61 -2.62 -14.10 13.85
CA LEU A 61 -2.45 -15.00 12.71
C LEU A 61 -3.18 -14.51 11.45
N ILE A 62 -4.24 -13.72 11.59
CA ILE A 62 -4.94 -13.10 10.46
C ILE A 62 -4.01 -12.13 9.72
N GLN A 63 -3.31 -11.26 10.46
CA GLN A 63 -2.35 -10.33 9.87
C GLN A 63 -1.16 -11.10 9.27
N PHE A 64 -0.70 -12.13 9.96
CA PHE A 64 0.38 -12.96 9.44
C PHE A 64 -0.03 -13.69 8.14
N ALA A 65 -1.25 -14.23 8.07
CA ALA A 65 -1.78 -14.84 6.87
C ALA A 65 -1.89 -13.82 5.72
N PHE A 66 -2.36 -12.61 6.02
CA PHE A 66 -2.51 -11.54 5.04
C PHE A 66 -1.16 -11.06 4.49
N TYR A 67 -0.27 -10.58 5.34
CA TYR A 67 1.04 -10.03 4.90
C TYR A 67 2.03 -11.11 4.44
N GLY A 68 1.96 -12.31 5.05
CA GLY A 68 2.75 -13.47 4.60
C GLY A 68 2.37 -13.91 3.19
N SER A 69 1.07 -13.84 2.86
CA SER A 69 0.60 -14.10 1.50
C SER A 69 1.19 -13.10 0.49
N TYR A 70 1.25 -11.80 0.83
CA TYR A 70 1.90 -10.80 -0.01
C TYR A 70 3.35 -11.16 -0.32
N PHE A 71 4.09 -11.59 0.68
CA PHE A 71 5.48 -12.02 0.49
C PHE A 71 5.57 -13.25 -0.43
N CYS A 72 4.73 -14.26 -0.20
CA CYS A 72 4.78 -15.52 -0.95
C CYS A 72 4.33 -15.39 -2.40
N PHE A 73 3.29 -14.57 -2.68
CA PHE A 73 2.69 -14.49 -4.02
C PHE A 73 3.33 -13.44 -4.93
N ALA A 74 4.05 -12.44 -4.40
CA ALA A 74 4.60 -11.36 -5.22
C ALA A 74 5.61 -11.86 -6.28
N LEU A 75 6.55 -12.72 -5.91
CA LEU A 75 7.52 -13.26 -6.86
C LEU A 75 6.89 -14.21 -7.89
N PRO A 76 6.07 -15.21 -7.53
CA PRO A 76 5.31 -16.00 -8.50
C PRO A 76 4.47 -15.16 -9.46
N ALA A 77 3.83 -14.09 -8.96
CA ALA A 77 3.08 -13.16 -9.79
C ALA A 77 3.98 -12.46 -10.83
N ALA A 78 5.14 -11.96 -10.42
CA ALA A 78 6.09 -11.33 -11.32
C ALA A 78 6.58 -12.27 -12.42
N LEU A 79 6.85 -13.54 -12.08
CA LEU A 79 7.22 -14.56 -13.04
C LEU A 79 6.07 -14.89 -14.00
N PHE A 80 4.84 -14.92 -13.48
CA PHE A 80 3.65 -15.15 -14.29
C PHE A 80 3.41 -14.03 -15.31
N ILE A 81 3.43 -12.75 -14.87
CA ILE A 81 3.23 -11.61 -15.78
C ILE A 81 4.35 -11.46 -16.80
N ARG A 82 5.57 -11.90 -16.45
CA ARG A 82 6.69 -11.95 -17.39
C ARG A 82 6.45 -12.97 -18.48
N ARG A 83 5.90 -14.14 -18.15
CA ARG A 83 5.64 -15.23 -19.10
C ARG A 83 4.42 -14.98 -19.99
N TYR A 84 3.38 -14.35 -19.46
CA TYR A 84 2.11 -14.18 -20.17
C TYR A 84 1.85 -12.71 -20.53
N SER A 85 1.25 -11.93 -19.61
CA SER A 85 0.97 -10.51 -19.84
C SER A 85 0.48 -9.84 -18.54
N PHE A 86 0.47 -8.52 -18.52
CA PHE A 86 -0.17 -7.76 -17.43
C PHE A 86 -1.68 -8.06 -17.32
N LYS A 87 -2.39 -8.22 -18.48
CA LYS A 87 -3.81 -8.57 -18.48
C LYS A 87 -4.05 -9.93 -17.82
N SER A 88 -3.25 -10.93 -18.13
CA SER A 88 -3.36 -12.26 -17.52
C SER A 88 -3.08 -12.22 -16.01
N GLY A 89 -2.11 -11.40 -15.58
CA GLY A 89 -1.82 -11.18 -14.16
C GLY A 89 -3.00 -10.52 -13.42
N ILE A 90 -3.65 -9.53 -14.00
CA ILE A 90 -4.85 -8.89 -13.43
C ILE A 90 -5.98 -9.92 -13.29
N ILE A 91 -6.23 -10.73 -14.31
CA ILE A 91 -7.28 -11.76 -14.29
C ILE A 91 -6.98 -12.81 -13.21
N LEU A 92 -5.73 -13.28 -13.12
CA LEU A 92 -5.30 -14.22 -12.08
C LEU A 92 -5.49 -13.64 -10.68
N GLY A 93 -5.07 -12.39 -10.48
CA GLY A 93 -5.23 -11.71 -9.20
C GLY A 93 -6.69 -11.53 -8.78
N LEU A 94 -7.55 -11.10 -9.72
CA LEU A 94 -9.00 -10.99 -9.48
C LEU A 94 -9.63 -12.36 -9.18
N ALA A 95 -9.23 -13.41 -9.89
CA ALA A 95 -9.72 -14.77 -9.65
C ALA A 95 -9.34 -15.27 -8.25
N LEU A 96 -8.06 -15.13 -7.84
CA LEU A 96 -7.63 -15.52 -6.49
C LEU A 96 -8.33 -14.70 -5.41
N TYR A 97 -8.48 -13.38 -5.63
CA TYR A 97 -9.17 -12.51 -4.69
C TYR A 97 -10.66 -12.91 -4.54
N ALA A 98 -11.34 -13.15 -5.66
CA ALA A 98 -12.74 -13.61 -5.66
C ALA A 98 -12.89 -14.98 -4.99
N VAL A 99 -12.05 -15.95 -5.33
CA VAL A 99 -12.05 -17.30 -4.72
C VAL A 99 -11.83 -17.19 -3.21
N GLY A 100 -10.82 -16.43 -2.75
CA GLY A 100 -10.60 -16.22 -1.33
C GLY A 100 -11.79 -15.61 -0.62
N ALA A 101 -12.45 -14.59 -1.21
CA ALA A 101 -13.64 -13.96 -0.67
C ALA A 101 -14.85 -14.95 -0.62
N MET A 102 -15.05 -15.77 -1.65
CA MET A 102 -16.12 -16.76 -1.70
C MET A 102 -15.92 -17.92 -0.69
N LEU A 103 -14.68 -18.23 -0.32
CA LEU A 103 -14.37 -19.26 0.69
C LEU A 103 -14.80 -18.87 2.11
N PHE A 104 -15.17 -17.62 2.36
CA PHE A 104 -15.69 -17.20 3.66
C PHE A 104 -17.02 -17.89 4.01
N MET A 105 -17.91 -18.13 3.03
CA MET A 105 -19.19 -18.79 3.29
C MET A 105 -19.01 -20.26 3.73
N PRO A 106 -18.28 -21.12 3.02
CA PRO A 106 -18.03 -22.48 3.51
C PRO A 106 -17.21 -22.48 4.81
N ALA A 107 -16.35 -21.50 5.06
CA ALA A 107 -15.65 -21.37 6.34
C ALA A 107 -16.61 -21.07 7.51
N ALA A 108 -17.66 -20.25 7.28
CA ALA A 108 -18.73 -20.00 8.26
C ALA A 108 -19.53 -21.26 8.54
N ASN A 109 -19.92 -22.00 7.50
CA ASN A 109 -20.67 -23.24 7.65
C ASN A 109 -19.89 -24.31 8.44
N ALA A 110 -18.56 -24.33 8.26
CA ALA A 110 -17.68 -25.22 9.01
C ALA A 110 -17.32 -24.69 10.41
N ALA A 111 -17.67 -23.43 10.72
CA ALA A 111 -17.25 -22.71 11.94
C ALA A 111 -15.75 -22.85 12.25
N SER A 112 -14.91 -22.88 11.21
CA SER A 112 -13.50 -23.23 11.30
C SER A 112 -12.61 -21.99 11.10
N TYR A 113 -11.92 -21.59 12.17
CA TYR A 113 -10.95 -20.50 12.11
C TYR A 113 -9.80 -20.77 11.13
N ALA A 114 -9.29 -21.99 11.11
CA ALA A 114 -8.22 -22.37 10.17
C ALA A 114 -8.67 -22.23 8.72
N PHE A 115 -9.95 -22.50 8.43
CA PHE A 115 -10.49 -22.30 7.10
C PHE A 115 -10.57 -20.82 6.72
N TYR A 116 -10.94 -19.94 7.67
CA TYR A 116 -10.90 -18.49 7.45
C TYR A 116 -9.47 -18.00 7.17
N LEU A 117 -8.46 -18.52 7.89
CA LEU A 117 -7.06 -18.16 7.62
C LEU A 117 -6.62 -18.55 6.19
N VAL A 118 -7.04 -19.71 5.71
CA VAL A 118 -6.78 -20.14 4.32
C VAL A 118 -7.51 -19.22 3.33
N ALA A 119 -8.76 -18.88 3.59
CA ALA A 119 -9.55 -17.97 2.76
C ALA A 119 -8.88 -16.58 2.67
N ILE A 120 -8.44 -16.02 3.81
CA ILE A 120 -7.71 -14.75 3.90
C ILE A 120 -6.37 -14.84 3.16
N TYR A 121 -5.63 -15.94 3.32
CA TYR A 121 -4.35 -16.14 2.64
C TYR A 121 -4.49 -16.16 1.12
N ILE A 122 -5.50 -16.85 0.58
CA ILE A 122 -5.79 -16.88 -0.85
C ILE A 122 -6.25 -15.50 -1.34
N MET A 123 -7.13 -14.85 -0.60
CA MET A 123 -7.65 -13.52 -0.90
C MET A 123 -6.52 -12.48 -0.98
N ALA A 124 -5.66 -12.45 0.04
CA ALA A 124 -4.49 -11.56 0.09
C ALA A 124 -3.46 -11.89 -1.00
N GLY A 125 -3.33 -13.18 -1.37
CA GLY A 125 -2.54 -13.61 -2.52
C GLY A 125 -3.04 -12.99 -3.82
N GLY A 126 -4.37 -12.94 -4.00
CA GLY A 126 -4.98 -12.23 -5.12
C GLY A 126 -4.65 -10.74 -5.13
N CYS A 127 -4.72 -10.08 -3.97
CA CYS A 127 -4.32 -8.68 -3.80
C CYS A 127 -2.84 -8.47 -4.15
N SER A 128 -1.94 -9.36 -3.70
CA SER A 128 -0.51 -9.32 -4.00
C SER A 128 -0.24 -9.44 -5.51
N VAL A 129 -0.93 -10.37 -6.19
CA VAL A 129 -0.82 -10.54 -7.65
C VAL A 129 -1.31 -9.30 -8.38
N LEU A 130 -2.43 -8.71 -7.97
CA LEU A 130 -2.95 -7.47 -8.54
C LEU A 130 -1.95 -6.33 -8.39
N GLU A 131 -1.36 -6.20 -7.20
CA GLU A 131 -0.42 -5.12 -6.87
C GLU A 131 0.89 -5.25 -7.65
N THR A 132 1.43 -6.46 -7.69
CA THR A 132 2.63 -6.77 -8.45
C THR A 132 2.41 -6.52 -9.97
N THR A 133 1.17 -6.64 -10.44
CA THR A 133 0.81 -6.46 -11.85
C THR A 133 0.44 -5.01 -12.19
N ALA A 134 -0.45 -4.40 -11.41
CA ALA A 134 -1.03 -3.09 -11.72
C ALA A 134 -0.02 -1.95 -11.62
N ASN A 135 0.84 -1.96 -10.60
CA ASN A 135 1.82 -0.89 -10.40
C ASN A 135 2.79 -0.73 -11.60
N PRO A 136 3.52 -1.77 -12.05
CA PRO A 136 4.42 -1.62 -13.19
C PRO A 136 3.64 -1.38 -14.50
N TYR A 137 2.42 -1.91 -14.63
CA TYR A 137 1.58 -1.64 -15.77
C TYR A 137 1.19 -0.16 -15.87
N ILE A 138 0.79 0.46 -14.77
CA ILE A 138 0.54 1.92 -14.69
C ILE A 138 1.81 2.72 -15.04
N LEU A 139 2.98 2.30 -14.55
CA LEU A 139 4.25 2.97 -14.88
C LEU A 139 4.56 2.90 -16.37
N SER A 140 4.16 1.84 -17.07
CA SER A 140 4.42 1.64 -18.50
C SER A 140 3.44 2.35 -19.45
N MET A 141 2.30 2.89 -18.96
CA MET A 141 1.20 3.45 -19.78
C MET A 141 1.44 4.81 -20.41
N GLY A 142 2.64 5.36 -20.39
CA GLY A 142 2.91 6.68 -20.94
C GLY A 142 4.37 7.08 -20.80
N ASP A 143 4.63 8.39 -20.89
CA ASP A 143 5.98 8.93 -20.80
C ASP A 143 6.66 8.59 -19.45
N PRO A 144 7.90 8.08 -19.47
CA PRO A 144 8.64 7.74 -18.26
C PRO A 144 8.86 8.92 -17.30
N SER A 145 8.93 10.15 -17.79
CA SER A 145 9.10 11.35 -16.94
C SER A 145 7.89 11.62 -16.04
N THR A 146 6.70 11.15 -16.44
CA THR A 146 5.45 11.29 -15.67
C THR A 146 5.07 10.01 -14.92
N ALA A 147 5.86 8.95 -15.01
CA ALA A 147 5.52 7.63 -14.49
C ALA A 147 5.16 7.64 -12.99
N THR A 148 6.02 8.22 -12.13
CA THR A 148 5.78 8.31 -10.68
C THR A 148 4.49 9.09 -10.37
N ARG A 149 4.24 10.21 -11.08
CA ARG A 149 3.02 10.98 -10.91
C ARG A 149 1.78 10.20 -11.34
N ARG A 150 1.87 9.47 -12.46
CA ARG A 150 0.79 8.59 -12.97
C ARG A 150 0.43 7.50 -11.96
N LEU A 151 1.43 6.88 -11.33
CA LEU A 151 1.20 5.90 -10.26
C LEU A 151 0.54 6.53 -9.03
N ASN A 152 0.96 7.74 -8.63
CA ASN A 152 0.33 8.47 -7.53
C ASN A 152 -1.15 8.81 -7.83
N VAL A 153 -1.49 9.18 -9.08
CA VAL A 153 -2.90 9.38 -9.50
C VAL A 153 -3.69 8.09 -9.32
N ALA A 154 -3.20 6.96 -9.83
CA ALA A 154 -3.89 5.68 -9.72
C ALA A 154 -4.06 5.23 -8.26
N GLN A 155 -3.00 5.31 -7.48
CA GLN A 155 -3.02 4.91 -6.08
C GLN A 155 -3.76 5.90 -5.16
N ALA A 156 -4.14 7.09 -5.63
CA ALA A 156 -5.00 7.99 -4.85
C ALA A 156 -6.42 7.42 -4.63
N PHE A 157 -6.82 6.43 -5.40
CA PHE A 157 -8.10 5.73 -5.22
C PHE A 157 -8.06 4.63 -4.15
N ASN A 158 -6.89 4.17 -3.75
CA ASN A 158 -6.75 3.17 -2.69
C ASN A 158 -7.31 3.65 -1.33
N PRO A 159 -6.98 4.83 -0.79
CA PRO A 159 -7.58 5.31 0.45
C PRO A 159 -9.09 5.54 0.36
N MET A 160 -9.63 5.84 -0.82
CA MET A 160 -11.10 5.89 -1.01
C MET A 160 -11.72 4.51 -0.79
N GLY A 161 -11.08 3.46 -1.30
CA GLY A 161 -11.47 2.08 -1.02
C GLY A 161 -11.42 1.76 0.48
N SER A 162 -10.39 2.24 1.18
CA SER A 162 -10.26 2.08 2.63
C SER A 162 -11.44 2.71 3.39
N ILE A 163 -11.85 3.91 3.02
CA ILE A 163 -13.01 4.58 3.61
C ILE A 163 -14.28 3.77 3.35
N ILE A 164 -14.50 3.31 2.13
CA ILE A 164 -15.63 2.44 1.77
C ILE A 164 -15.59 1.15 2.59
N GLY A 165 -14.43 0.52 2.76
CA GLY A 165 -14.23 -0.68 3.57
C GLY A 165 -14.61 -0.48 5.03
N ILE A 166 -14.22 0.64 5.64
CA ILE A 166 -14.60 1.01 7.02
C ILE A 166 -16.13 1.16 7.12
N LEU A 167 -16.75 1.86 6.17
CA LEU A 167 -18.21 2.04 6.16
C LEU A 167 -18.95 0.70 5.95
N MET A 168 -18.51 -0.13 5.01
CA MET A 168 -19.07 -1.47 4.81
C MET A 168 -18.95 -2.32 6.07
N SER A 169 -17.80 -2.33 6.70
CA SER A 169 -17.58 -3.03 7.97
C SER A 169 -18.53 -2.55 9.06
N LYS A 170 -18.69 -1.24 9.19
CA LYS A 170 -19.59 -0.62 10.19
C LYS A 170 -21.06 -1.02 9.97
N TYR A 171 -21.53 -0.99 8.74
CA TYR A 171 -22.95 -1.20 8.45
C TYR A 171 -23.33 -2.68 8.24
N PHE A 172 -22.42 -3.53 7.75
CA PHE A 172 -22.73 -4.90 7.40
C PHE A 172 -22.10 -5.96 8.32
N ILE A 173 -21.03 -5.62 9.05
CA ILE A 173 -20.33 -6.57 9.93
C ILE A 173 -20.57 -6.24 11.39
N LEU A 174 -20.40 -4.95 11.78
CA LEU A 174 -20.42 -4.57 13.22
C LEU A 174 -21.81 -4.35 13.79
N GLN A 175 -22.88 -4.27 12.98
CA GLN A 175 -24.26 -4.19 13.48
C GLN A 175 -24.77 -5.52 13.98
N ASP A 176 -24.44 -6.61 13.28
CA ASP A 176 -24.73 -7.97 13.68
C ASP A 176 -23.45 -8.81 13.57
N ILE A 177 -22.74 -8.90 14.70
CA ILE A 177 -21.44 -9.57 14.75
C ILE A 177 -21.67 -11.08 14.75
N SER A 178 -21.80 -11.66 13.56
CA SER A 178 -21.94 -13.09 13.35
C SER A 178 -21.03 -13.59 12.24
N LEU A 179 -20.71 -14.89 12.25
CA LEU A 179 -19.93 -15.51 11.17
C LEU A 179 -20.63 -15.37 9.81
N TYR A 180 -21.98 -15.38 9.81
CA TYR A 180 -22.77 -15.26 8.59
C TYR A 180 -22.79 -13.84 8.04
N SER A 181 -22.87 -12.81 8.87
CA SER A 181 -22.76 -11.41 8.44
C SER A 181 -21.41 -11.11 7.81
N ILE A 182 -20.32 -11.58 8.44
CA ILE A 182 -18.97 -11.49 7.90
C ILE A 182 -18.91 -12.18 6.54
N SER A 183 -19.32 -13.46 6.49
CA SER A 183 -19.18 -14.28 5.29
C SER A 183 -20.08 -13.81 4.16
N GLY A 184 -21.28 -13.31 4.47
CA GLY A 184 -22.18 -12.70 3.50
C GLY A 184 -21.57 -11.48 2.85
N THR A 185 -20.95 -10.60 3.65
CA THR A 185 -20.27 -9.39 3.15
C THR A 185 -19.10 -9.74 2.22
N TYR A 186 -18.26 -10.70 2.59
CA TYR A 186 -17.15 -11.14 1.74
C TYR A 186 -17.62 -11.90 0.49
N THR A 187 -18.68 -12.69 0.59
CA THR A 187 -19.27 -13.37 -0.58
C THR A 187 -19.83 -12.35 -1.57
N ALA A 188 -20.52 -11.30 -1.10
CA ALA A 188 -20.99 -10.21 -1.94
C ALA A 188 -19.82 -9.48 -2.62
N LEU A 189 -18.72 -9.22 -1.90
CA LEU A 189 -17.50 -8.69 -2.48
C LEU A 189 -16.94 -9.62 -3.56
N GLY A 190 -16.91 -10.92 -3.30
CA GLY A 190 -16.49 -11.94 -4.28
C GLY A 190 -17.30 -11.88 -5.58
N ALA A 191 -18.63 -11.72 -5.48
CA ALA A 191 -19.49 -11.55 -6.65
C ALA A 191 -19.16 -10.28 -7.45
N VAL A 192 -18.89 -9.16 -6.78
CA VAL A 192 -18.45 -7.91 -7.42
C VAL A 192 -17.10 -8.12 -8.13
N LEU A 193 -16.17 -8.82 -7.50
CA LEU A 193 -14.86 -9.12 -8.09
C LEU A 193 -14.98 -9.99 -9.36
N ILE A 194 -15.87 -10.98 -9.35
CA ILE A 194 -16.16 -11.80 -10.53
C ILE A 194 -16.74 -10.93 -11.66
N ALA A 195 -17.69 -10.04 -11.36
CA ALA A 195 -18.23 -9.11 -12.35
C ALA A 195 -17.15 -8.23 -12.97
N ILE A 196 -16.26 -7.67 -12.15
CA ILE A 196 -15.12 -6.86 -12.63
C ILE A 196 -14.15 -7.71 -13.44
N MET A 197 -13.87 -8.94 -13.02
CA MET A 197 -13.04 -9.89 -13.77
C MET A 197 -13.61 -10.15 -15.17
N ILE A 198 -14.92 -10.34 -15.29
CA ILE A 198 -15.58 -10.51 -16.58
C ILE A 198 -15.41 -9.27 -17.45
N VAL A 199 -15.59 -8.06 -16.91
CA VAL A 199 -15.34 -6.81 -17.65
C VAL A 199 -13.88 -6.74 -18.14
N MET A 200 -12.92 -7.10 -17.28
CA MET A 200 -11.50 -7.11 -17.62
C MET A 200 -11.15 -8.14 -18.70
N LEU A 201 -11.83 -9.28 -18.75
CA LEU A 201 -11.65 -10.30 -19.79
C LEU A 201 -11.93 -9.73 -21.18
N PHE A 202 -12.98 -8.93 -21.33
CA PHE A 202 -13.37 -8.33 -22.61
C PHE A 202 -12.67 -6.99 -22.90
N ALA A 203 -12.07 -6.34 -21.90
CA ALA A 203 -11.36 -5.08 -22.07
C ALA A 203 -10.13 -5.26 -22.97
N LYS A 204 -9.99 -4.35 -23.96
CA LYS A 204 -8.76 -4.25 -24.75
C LYS A 204 -7.71 -3.53 -23.95
N MET A 205 -6.70 -4.25 -23.50
CA MET A 205 -5.58 -3.70 -22.74
C MET A 205 -4.33 -3.73 -23.63
N PRO A 206 -3.56 -2.63 -23.73
CA PRO A 206 -2.30 -2.65 -24.45
C PRO A 206 -1.39 -3.73 -23.89
N ALA A 207 -0.81 -4.54 -24.78
CA ALA A 207 0.26 -5.45 -24.40
C ALA A 207 1.44 -4.61 -23.90
N GLY A 208 2.02 -4.97 -22.76
CA GLY A 208 3.32 -4.41 -22.35
C GLY A 208 4.34 -4.75 -23.45
N LYS A 209 5.36 -3.90 -23.60
CA LYS A 209 6.43 -4.13 -24.59
C LYS A 209 6.98 -5.55 -24.47
N ASP A 210 7.31 -6.12 -25.65
CA ASP A 210 7.64 -7.51 -25.86
C ASP A 210 8.81 -8.05 -25.01
N GLU A 211 8.80 -9.38 -24.90
CA GLU A 211 9.59 -10.25 -24.06
C GLU A 211 11.11 -10.08 -24.22
N ASP A 212 11.80 -9.66 -23.19
CA ASP A 212 13.21 -9.96 -23.02
C ASP A 212 13.33 -11.39 -22.45
N LYS A 213 14.00 -12.27 -23.21
CA LYS A 213 14.23 -13.67 -22.82
C LYS A 213 15.43 -13.84 -21.88
N SER A 214 15.86 -12.76 -21.19
CA SER A 214 17.00 -12.85 -20.27
C SER A 214 16.73 -13.80 -19.11
N PRO A 215 17.72 -14.53 -18.58
CA PRO A 215 17.53 -15.41 -17.44
C PRO A 215 17.05 -14.62 -16.21
N VAL A 216 16.08 -15.18 -15.47
CA VAL A 216 15.50 -14.53 -14.27
C VAL A 216 16.57 -14.15 -13.26
N MET A 217 17.58 -15.01 -13.07
CA MET A 217 18.71 -14.75 -12.17
C MET A 217 19.54 -13.54 -12.61
N ALA A 218 19.69 -13.32 -13.91
CA ALA A 218 20.38 -12.14 -14.41
C ALA A 218 19.59 -10.84 -14.12
N SER A 219 18.27 -10.87 -14.21
CA SER A 219 17.41 -9.76 -13.81
C SER A 219 17.55 -9.45 -12.31
N PHE A 220 17.52 -10.46 -11.45
CA PHE A 220 17.77 -10.26 -10.01
C PHE A 220 19.16 -9.66 -9.74
N ALA A 221 20.20 -10.16 -10.41
CA ALA A 221 21.55 -9.62 -10.22
C ALA A 221 21.65 -8.14 -10.65
N ARG A 222 21.00 -7.76 -11.77
CA ARG A 222 20.93 -6.36 -12.22
C ARG A 222 20.17 -5.48 -11.22
N LEU A 223 19.01 -5.95 -10.74
CA LEU A 223 18.19 -5.26 -9.75
C LEU A 223 18.94 -5.01 -8.44
N LEU A 224 19.60 -6.03 -7.89
CA LEU A 224 20.37 -5.91 -6.64
C LEU A 224 21.58 -4.98 -6.78
N ARG A 225 22.19 -4.91 -7.98
CA ARG A 225 23.28 -3.96 -8.27
C ARG A 225 22.80 -2.53 -8.46
N ASN A 226 21.53 -2.33 -8.79
CA ASN A 226 20.95 -0.99 -8.90
C ASN A 226 20.66 -0.45 -7.49
N LYS A 227 21.51 0.49 -7.03
CA LYS A 227 21.43 1.07 -5.69
C LYS A 227 20.08 1.78 -5.45
N THR A 228 19.56 2.49 -6.44
CA THR A 228 18.27 3.19 -6.35
C THR A 228 17.13 2.19 -6.08
N TYR A 229 17.15 1.04 -6.75
CA TYR A 229 16.18 -0.01 -6.54
C TYR A 229 16.36 -0.70 -5.18
N ALA A 230 17.57 -1.15 -4.86
CA ALA A 230 17.83 -1.88 -3.62
C ALA A 230 17.48 -1.05 -2.37
N TRP A 231 17.91 0.21 -2.32
CA TRP A 231 17.53 1.15 -1.26
C TRP A 231 16.04 1.48 -1.28
N GLY A 232 15.41 1.51 -2.47
CA GLY A 232 13.97 1.68 -2.61
C GLY A 232 13.17 0.55 -1.96
N VAL A 233 13.62 -0.71 -2.10
CA VAL A 233 13.00 -1.87 -1.42
C VAL A 233 13.13 -1.74 0.10
N VAL A 234 14.31 -1.35 0.61
CA VAL A 234 14.51 -1.10 2.03
C VAL A 234 13.61 0.03 2.54
N ALA A 235 13.59 1.16 1.82
CA ALA A 235 12.73 2.30 2.17
C ALA A 235 11.25 1.92 2.18
N GLN A 236 10.80 1.10 1.22
CA GLN A 236 9.43 0.61 1.15
C GLN A 236 9.06 -0.26 2.35
N PHE A 237 9.96 -1.16 2.78
CA PHE A 237 9.77 -1.99 3.96
C PHE A 237 9.58 -1.15 5.23
N PHE A 238 10.47 -0.20 5.46
CA PHE A 238 10.37 0.68 6.63
C PHE A 238 9.16 1.62 6.54
N TYR A 239 8.83 2.11 5.33
CA TYR A 239 7.63 2.93 5.15
C TYR A 239 6.35 2.18 5.52
N VAL A 240 6.16 0.96 5.00
CA VAL A 240 4.94 0.18 5.30
C VAL A 240 4.89 -0.17 6.78
N GLY A 241 6.03 -0.49 7.38
CA GLY A 241 6.12 -0.70 8.83
C GLY A 241 5.68 0.52 9.63
N ALA A 242 6.17 1.72 9.26
CA ALA A 242 5.75 2.97 9.90
C ALA A 242 4.26 3.26 9.70
N GLN A 243 3.74 3.09 8.50
CA GLN A 243 2.34 3.34 8.17
C GLN A 243 1.40 2.47 9.01
N ILE A 244 1.60 1.16 8.99
CA ILE A 244 0.77 0.21 9.75
C ILE A 244 0.94 0.44 11.25
N GLY A 245 2.18 0.66 11.71
CA GLY A 245 2.46 0.97 13.11
C GLY A 245 1.73 2.22 13.59
N VAL A 246 1.84 3.36 12.90
CA VAL A 246 1.14 4.59 13.27
C VAL A 246 -0.37 4.37 13.33
N TRP A 247 -0.95 3.72 12.32
CA TRP A 247 -2.40 3.52 12.26
C TRP A 247 -2.90 2.56 13.35
N SER A 248 -2.19 1.47 13.62
CA SER A 248 -2.56 0.49 14.64
C SER A 248 -2.52 1.08 16.07
N PHE A 249 -1.66 2.07 16.31
CA PHE A 249 -1.51 2.69 17.62
C PHE A 249 -2.30 3.99 17.77
N THR A 250 -2.85 4.57 16.70
CA THR A 250 -3.55 5.86 16.74
C THR A 250 -4.73 5.86 17.74
N ILE A 251 -5.62 4.88 17.66
CA ILE A 251 -6.79 4.81 18.57
C ILE A 251 -6.33 4.64 20.01
N ARG A 252 -5.37 3.76 20.28
CA ARG A 252 -4.88 3.46 21.63
C ARG A 252 -4.23 4.67 22.30
N ILE A 253 -3.36 5.38 21.58
CA ILE A 253 -2.68 6.55 22.15
C ILE A 253 -3.64 7.70 22.42
N VAL A 254 -4.63 7.90 21.53
CA VAL A 254 -5.67 8.93 21.70
C VAL A 254 -6.57 8.60 22.90
N MET A 255 -6.98 7.34 23.07
CA MET A 255 -7.75 6.90 24.23
C MET A 255 -6.98 7.13 25.53
N GLN A 256 -5.71 6.74 25.56
CA GLN A 256 -4.88 6.87 26.76
C GLN A 256 -4.60 8.33 27.11
N GLU A 257 -4.31 9.18 26.13
CA GLU A 257 -3.92 10.57 26.35
C GLU A 257 -5.11 11.46 26.70
N LEU A 258 -6.27 11.25 26.04
CA LEU A 258 -7.45 12.10 26.25
C LEU A 258 -8.44 11.52 27.25
N GLY A 259 -8.28 10.28 27.70
CA GLY A 259 -9.25 9.60 28.58
C GLY A 259 -10.63 9.42 27.94
N ILE A 260 -10.71 9.34 26.61
CA ILE A 260 -11.97 9.22 25.87
C ILE A 260 -12.27 7.78 25.47
N LEU A 261 -13.54 7.52 25.16
CA LEU A 261 -13.99 6.19 24.72
C LEU A 261 -13.45 5.84 23.33
N GLU A 262 -13.32 4.55 23.07
CA GLU A 262 -12.87 4.00 21.78
C GLU A 262 -13.65 4.56 20.57
N ALA A 263 -14.98 4.70 20.72
CA ALA A 263 -15.83 5.27 19.66
C ALA A 263 -15.46 6.72 19.30
N GLN A 264 -15.05 7.52 20.28
CA GLN A 264 -14.61 8.90 20.05
C GLN A 264 -13.20 8.94 19.44
N ALA A 265 -12.29 8.11 19.93
CA ALA A 265 -10.94 7.97 19.37
C ALA A 265 -10.98 7.44 17.92
N SER A 266 -11.91 6.54 17.61
CA SER A 266 -12.13 6.05 16.25
C SER A 266 -12.58 7.14 15.27
N ASN A 267 -13.30 8.16 15.72
CA ASN A 267 -13.61 9.32 14.87
C ASN A 267 -12.34 10.10 14.51
N ILE A 268 -11.41 10.27 15.44
CA ILE A 268 -10.13 10.93 15.18
C ILE A 268 -9.33 10.11 14.15
N TYR A 269 -9.32 8.78 14.32
CA TYR A 269 -8.71 7.89 13.33
C TYR A 269 -9.35 8.00 11.93
N LEU A 270 -10.69 8.10 11.86
CA LEU A 270 -11.38 8.32 10.58
C LEU A 270 -10.97 9.65 9.93
N PHE A 271 -10.86 10.74 10.69
CA PHE A 271 -10.32 12.01 10.18
C PHE A 271 -8.88 11.87 9.69
N THR A 272 -8.07 11.07 10.35
CA THR A 272 -6.70 10.74 9.92
C THR A 272 -6.67 10.08 8.54
N ILE A 273 -7.55 9.10 8.31
CA ILE A 273 -7.64 8.40 7.01
C ILE A 273 -8.22 9.30 5.91
N ILE A 274 -9.23 10.11 6.22
CA ILE A 274 -9.77 11.10 5.27
C ILE A 274 -8.68 12.12 4.91
N GLY A 275 -7.95 12.63 5.89
CA GLY A 275 -6.83 13.54 5.69
C GLY A 275 -5.73 12.92 4.81
N PHE A 276 -5.36 11.66 5.06
CA PHE A 276 -4.44 10.89 4.24
C PHE A 276 -4.91 10.80 2.78
N CYS A 277 -6.20 10.54 2.55
CA CYS A 277 -6.79 10.48 1.23
C CYS A 277 -6.69 11.83 0.50
N LEU A 278 -7.16 12.91 1.13
CA LEU A 278 -7.14 14.26 0.58
C LEU A 278 -5.71 14.73 0.30
N SER A 279 -4.80 14.51 1.24
CA SER A 279 -3.39 14.86 1.11
C SER A 279 -2.73 14.18 -0.10
N ARG A 280 -3.09 12.93 -0.40
CA ARG A 280 -2.58 12.22 -1.58
C ARG A 280 -2.95 12.90 -2.89
N PHE A 281 -4.17 13.42 -3.02
CA PHE A 281 -4.58 14.21 -4.19
C PHE A 281 -3.81 15.53 -4.27
N ILE A 282 -3.61 16.22 -3.13
CA ILE A 282 -2.84 17.46 -3.07
C ILE A 282 -1.40 17.21 -3.51
N TYR A 283 -0.71 16.21 -2.96
CA TYR A 283 0.65 15.85 -3.36
C TYR A 283 0.75 15.46 -4.84
N THR A 284 -0.21 14.69 -5.33
CA THR A 284 -0.25 14.31 -6.74
C THR A 284 -0.40 15.54 -7.66
N TRP A 285 -1.16 16.55 -7.21
CA TRP A 285 -1.25 17.84 -7.89
C TRP A 285 0.06 18.63 -7.80
N MET A 286 0.69 18.69 -6.62
CA MET A 286 1.99 19.35 -6.41
C MET A 286 3.11 18.75 -7.27
N MET A 287 3.04 17.46 -7.61
CA MET A 287 3.97 16.80 -8.52
C MET A 287 3.94 17.36 -9.95
N LYS A 288 3.02 18.26 -10.28
CA LYS A 288 3.07 19.08 -11.52
C LYS A 288 4.21 20.09 -11.49
N PHE A 289 4.56 20.59 -10.33
CA PHE A 289 5.45 21.74 -10.14
C PHE A 289 6.73 21.35 -9.41
N ILE A 290 6.67 20.32 -8.57
CA ILE A 290 7.75 19.88 -7.67
C ILE A 290 8.14 18.43 -8.02
N ARG A 291 9.42 18.15 -8.06
CA ARG A 291 9.93 16.79 -8.29
C ARG A 291 9.42 15.83 -7.20
N PRO A 292 9.01 14.60 -7.56
CA PRO A 292 8.55 13.61 -6.58
C PRO A 292 9.59 13.31 -5.49
N SER A 293 10.89 13.31 -5.83
CA SER A 293 11.99 13.11 -4.86
C SER A 293 12.02 14.21 -3.79
N ARG A 294 11.87 15.48 -4.17
CA ARG A 294 11.81 16.61 -3.22
C ARG A 294 10.59 16.56 -2.32
N LEU A 295 9.42 16.21 -2.88
CA LEU A 295 8.22 16.01 -2.08
C LEU A 295 8.39 14.86 -1.09
N LEU A 296 9.12 13.80 -1.47
CA LEU A 296 9.43 12.69 -0.58
C LEU A 296 10.37 13.12 0.55
N VAL A 297 11.41 13.96 0.26
CA VAL A 297 12.28 14.55 1.29
C VAL A 297 11.46 15.38 2.27
N PHE A 298 10.63 16.30 1.77
CA PHE A 298 9.75 17.13 2.60
C PHE A 298 8.84 16.30 3.50
N SER A 299 8.18 15.31 2.94
CA SER A 299 7.26 14.43 3.65
C SER A 299 7.98 13.54 4.67
N GLY A 300 9.14 12.98 4.32
CA GLY A 300 9.96 12.18 5.23
C GLY A 300 10.42 12.98 6.44
N THR A 301 10.88 14.21 6.23
CA THR A 301 11.30 15.12 7.31
C THR A 301 10.14 15.42 8.24
N LEU A 302 8.99 15.83 7.70
CA LEU A 302 7.82 16.20 8.52
C LEU A 302 7.20 14.99 9.23
N SER A 303 7.12 13.81 8.59
CA SER A 303 6.63 12.61 9.26
C SER A 303 7.54 12.18 10.41
N ALA A 304 8.87 12.21 10.23
CA ALA A 304 9.82 11.91 11.29
C ALA A 304 9.71 12.92 12.44
N THR A 305 9.63 14.21 12.13
CA THR A 305 9.47 15.29 13.13
C THR A 305 8.17 15.13 13.91
N CYS A 306 7.04 14.91 13.23
CA CYS A 306 5.75 14.70 13.89
C CYS A 306 5.77 13.43 14.76
N SER A 307 6.40 12.34 14.31
CA SER A 307 6.56 11.12 15.11
C SER A 307 7.40 11.36 16.37
N LEU A 308 8.47 12.17 16.27
CA LEU A 308 9.27 12.59 17.42
C LEU A 308 8.43 13.43 18.40
N ILE A 309 7.64 14.38 17.89
CA ILE A 309 6.76 15.20 18.74
C ILE A 309 5.76 14.30 19.49
N VAL A 310 5.13 13.33 18.81
CA VAL A 310 4.21 12.36 19.46
C VAL A 310 4.94 11.56 20.53
N ALA A 311 6.17 11.11 20.26
CA ALA A 311 6.97 10.34 21.22
C ALA A 311 7.30 11.15 22.50
N LEU A 312 7.42 12.47 22.39
CA LEU A 312 7.81 13.37 23.49
C LEU A 312 6.62 14.09 24.13
N SER A 313 5.39 13.94 23.63
CA SER A 313 4.22 14.72 24.03
C SER A 313 3.32 14.01 25.05
N ALA A 314 3.86 13.13 25.89
CA ALA A 314 3.10 12.48 26.96
C ALA A 314 2.50 13.53 27.92
N GLY A 315 1.19 13.40 28.21
CA GLY A 315 0.47 14.35 29.06
C GLY A 315 0.11 15.68 28.38
N SER A 316 0.24 15.80 27.07
CA SER A 316 -0.06 17.04 26.33
C SER A 316 -1.54 17.20 25.93
N GLY A 317 -2.37 16.18 26.19
CA GLY A 317 -3.80 16.20 25.89
C GLY A 317 -4.08 16.39 24.38
N TRP A 318 -4.95 17.32 24.03
CA TRP A 318 -5.34 17.57 22.64
C TRP A 318 -4.20 18.02 21.70
N PHE A 319 -3.09 18.53 22.25
CA PHE A 319 -1.92 18.90 21.44
C PHE A 319 -1.34 17.69 20.69
N LEU A 320 -1.41 16.48 21.27
CA LEU A 320 -0.97 15.23 20.63
C LEU A 320 -1.66 14.97 19.29
N VAL A 321 -2.95 15.31 19.19
CA VAL A 321 -3.79 14.94 18.05
C VAL A 321 -3.30 15.58 16.75
N VAL A 322 -2.78 16.81 16.83
CA VAL A 322 -2.30 17.55 15.67
C VAL A 322 -1.11 16.86 14.99
N PRO A 323 0.03 16.58 15.67
CA PRO A 323 1.15 15.88 15.04
C PRO A 323 0.78 14.44 14.64
N LEU A 324 -0.09 13.75 15.38
CA LEU A 324 -0.53 12.40 15.06
C LEU A 324 -1.29 12.33 13.72
N ILE A 325 -2.26 13.24 13.49
CA ILE A 325 -2.95 13.36 12.20
C ILE A 325 -1.96 13.79 11.12
N SER A 326 -1.06 14.72 11.42
CA SER A 326 -0.08 15.25 10.46
C SER A 326 0.86 14.17 9.92
N ILE A 327 1.24 13.16 10.72
CA ILE A 327 2.02 12.01 10.24
C ILE A 327 1.31 11.38 9.04
N SER A 328 0.01 11.11 9.15
CA SER A 328 -0.76 10.47 8.09
C SER A 328 -0.89 11.36 6.85
N LEU A 329 -1.05 12.67 7.01
CA LEU A 329 -1.07 13.62 5.90
C LEU A 329 0.24 13.56 5.12
N PHE A 330 1.38 13.65 5.82
CA PHE A 330 2.69 13.69 5.18
C PHE A 330 3.12 12.35 4.60
N MET A 331 2.80 11.22 5.22
CA MET A 331 3.20 9.91 4.69
C MET A 331 2.37 9.45 3.47
N SER A 332 1.30 10.17 3.11
CA SER A 332 0.31 9.70 2.13
C SER A 332 0.88 9.45 0.72
N LEU A 333 1.87 10.23 0.27
CA LEU A 333 2.49 10.05 -1.05
C LEU A 333 3.59 8.99 -1.09
N MET A 334 4.10 8.53 0.07
CA MET A 334 5.40 7.82 0.15
C MET A 334 5.38 6.49 -0.61
N PHE A 335 4.35 5.63 -0.41
CA PHE A 335 4.29 4.32 -1.07
C PHE A 335 4.44 4.41 -2.61
N PRO A 336 3.55 5.10 -3.34
CA PRO A 336 3.64 5.17 -4.79
C PRO A 336 4.86 5.96 -5.28
N THR A 337 5.38 6.88 -4.46
CA THR A 337 6.55 7.68 -4.82
C THR A 337 7.83 6.86 -4.69
N ILE A 338 8.05 6.15 -3.59
CA ILE A 338 9.19 5.23 -3.42
C ILE A 338 9.16 4.18 -4.54
N TYR A 339 8.00 3.56 -4.76
CA TYR A 339 7.80 2.57 -5.81
C TYR A 339 8.13 3.11 -7.21
N GLY A 340 7.59 4.27 -7.54
CA GLY A 340 7.79 4.93 -8.83
C GLY A 340 9.22 5.43 -9.04
N LEU A 341 9.92 5.85 -7.98
CA LEU A 341 11.33 6.26 -8.05
C LEU A 341 12.26 5.04 -8.19
N ALA A 342 11.99 3.96 -7.45
CA ALA A 342 12.78 2.73 -7.48
C ALA A 342 12.70 2.01 -8.84
N LEU A 343 11.51 1.94 -9.46
CA LEU A 343 11.31 1.29 -10.75
C LEU A 343 11.42 2.24 -11.95
N GLY A 344 11.30 3.55 -11.76
CA GLY A 344 11.23 4.52 -12.85
C GLY A 344 12.47 4.54 -13.74
N GLU A 345 13.64 4.31 -13.19
CA GLU A 345 14.90 4.20 -13.94
C GLU A 345 15.03 2.86 -14.66
N ILE A 346 14.54 1.79 -14.05
CA ILE A 346 14.54 0.45 -14.64
C ILE A 346 13.63 0.40 -15.85
N THR A 347 12.46 1.03 -15.79
CA THR A 347 11.52 1.13 -16.92
C THR A 347 12.06 1.98 -18.08
N ARG A 348 13.03 2.85 -17.82
CA ARG A 348 13.75 3.65 -18.85
C ARG A 348 14.93 2.91 -19.46
N GLY A 349 15.45 1.92 -18.76
CA GLY A 349 16.64 1.16 -19.14
C GLY A 349 16.42 0.16 -20.30
N SER A 350 17.48 -0.56 -20.62
CA SER A 350 17.52 -1.49 -21.76
C SER A 350 16.68 -2.75 -21.57
N ASN A 351 16.26 -3.05 -20.31
CA ASN A 351 15.56 -4.28 -19.97
C ASN A 351 14.24 -3.99 -19.22
N PRO A 352 13.14 -3.66 -19.94
CA PRO A 352 11.86 -3.35 -19.30
C PRO A 352 11.25 -4.52 -18.51
N ASP A 353 11.64 -5.76 -18.80
CA ASP A 353 11.21 -6.93 -18.03
C ASP A 353 11.79 -6.99 -16.62
N ASP A 354 12.92 -6.33 -16.34
CA ASP A 354 13.44 -6.18 -15.01
C ASP A 354 12.45 -5.42 -14.09
N ALA A 355 11.65 -4.51 -14.67
CA ALA A 355 10.61 -3.82 -13.91
C ALA A 355 9.50 -4.77 -13.42
N LYS A 356 9.15 -5.82 -14.18
CA LYS A 356 8.17 -6.83 -13.77
C LYS A 356 8.69 -7.62 -12.56
N ILE A 357 9.96 -8.03 -12.60
CA ILE A 357 10.61 -8.74 -11.48
C ILE A 357 10.86 -7.78 -10.31
N GLY A 358 11.30 -6.55 -10.59
CA GLY A 358 11.55 -5.52 -9.58
C GLY A 358 10.27 -5.14 -8.81
N ALA A 359 9.12 -5.22 -9.46
CA ALA A 359 7.83 -5.02 -8.80
C ALA A 359 7.64 -5.96 -7.61
N SER A 360 8.03 -7.24 -7.76
CA SER A 360 7.87 -8.22 -6.68
C SER A 360 8.65 -7.86 -5.42
N GLY A 361 9.89 -7.37 -5.54
CA GLY A 361 10.70 -6.98 -4.38
C GLY A 361 10.07 -5.83 -3.58
N LEU A 362 9.51 -4.84 -4.28
CA LEU A 362 8.81 -3.72 -3.63
C LEU A 362 7.49 -4.16 -2.98
N ILE A 363 6.80 -5.16 -3.53
CA ILE A 363 5.59 -5.72 -2.94
C ILE A 363 5.93 -6.67 -1.78
N MET A 364 6.98 -7.48 -1.88
CA MET A 364 7.48 -8.26 -0.75
C MET A 364 7.87 -7.38 0.43
N ALA A 365 8.32 -6.16 0.20
CA ALA A 365 8.65 -5.18 1.25
C ALA A 365 7.43 -4.78 2.12
N ILE A 366 6.19 -5.05 1.69
CA ILE A 366 4.97 -4.87 2.49
C ILE A 366 5.02 -5.71 3.79
N LEU A 367 5.84 -6.76 3.82
CA LEU A 367 6.14 -7.53 5.03
C LEU A 367 6.64 -6.66 6.20
N GLY A 368 7.16 -5.45 5.93
CA GLY A 368 7.53 -4.48 6.96
C GLY A 368 6.38 -4.18 7.94
N GLY A 369 5.12 -4.15 7.46
CA GLY A 369 3.95 -3.99 8.32
C GLY A 369 3.78 -5.13 9.34
N ALA A 370 4.05 -6.36 8.94
CA ALA A 370 3.96 -7.52 9.82
C ALA A 370 5.10 -7.64 10.84
N LEU A 371 6.27 -7.07 10.56
CA LEU A 371 7.45 -7.21 11.42
C LEU A 371 7.68 -6.00 12.32
N ILE A 372 7.49 -4.78 11.81
CA ILE A 372 7.76 -3.54 12.56
C ILE A 372 6.62 -3.23 13.54
N THR A 373 5.36 -3.51 13.19
CA THR A 373 4.22 -3.23 14.08
C THR A 373 4.29 -4.04 15.39
N PRO A 374 4.58 -5.34 15.42
CA PRO A 374 4.81 -6.07 16.67
C PRO A 374 6.01 -5.53 17.46
N LEU A 375 7.09 -5.11 16.78
CA LEU A 375 8.24 -4.47 17.45
C LEU A 375 7.80 -3.18 18.16
N GLN A 376 6.98 -2.35 17.50
CA GLN A 376 6.39 -1.17 18.13
C GLN A 376 5.50 -1.55 19.34
N GLY A 377 4.77 -2.68 19.25
CA GLY A 377 3.98 -3.22 20.35
C GLY A 377 4.83 -3.57 21.56
N ILE A 378 5.93 -4.30 21.36
CA ILE A 378 6.87 -4.65 22.44
C ILE A 378 7.42 -3.38 23.13
N VAL A 379 7.81 -2.37 22.34
CA VAL A 379 8.29 -1.10 22.88
C VAL A 379 7.17 -0.36 23.66
N SER A 380 5.93 -0.40 23.15
CA SER A 380 4.76 0.18 23.82
C SER A 380 4.48 -0.48 25.17
N ASP A 381 4.55 -1.82 25.24
CA ASP A 381 4.26 -2.59 26.45
C ASP A 381 5.38 -2.41 27.50
N THR A 382 6.62 -2.21 27.05
CA THR A 382 7.79 -2.13 27.96
C THR A 382 8.08 -0.70 28.43
N PHE A 383 7.96 0.27 27.53
CA PHE A 383 8.39 1.67 27.77
C PHE A 383 7.27 2.71 27.63
N GLY A 384 6.05 2.23 27.36
CA GLY A 384 4.86 3.07 27.18
C GLY A 384 4.61 3.47 25.72
N ILE A 385 3.33 3.77 25.44
CA ILE A 385 2.81 3.98 24.09
C ILE A 385 3.47 5.18 23.38
N HIS A 386 3.77 6.25 24.08
CA HIS A 386 4.46 7.42 23.52
C HIS A 386 5.86 7.05 23.03
N THR A 387 6.64 6.35 23.85
CA THR A 387 7.99 5.89 23.51
C THR A 387 7.98 5.00 22.27
N SER A 388 6.91 4.24 22.03
CA SER A 388 6.81 3.37 20.86
C SER A 388 6.83 4.13 19.53
N PHE A 389 6.50 5.45 19.53
CA PHE A 389 6.55 6.27 18.32
C PHE A 389 7.98 6.64 17.85
N PHE A 390 9.01 6.33 18.64
CA PHE A 390 10.39 6.32 18.12
C PHE A 390 10.59 5.28 17.01
N ILE A 391 9.82 4.18 17.01
CA ILE A 391 9.91 3.17 15.94
C ILE A 391 9.49 3.75 14.58
N PRO A 392 8.28 4.31 14.38
CA PRO A 392 7.93 4.95 13.11
C PRO A 392 8.84 6.16 12.79
N MET A 393 9.31 6.92 13.78
CA MET A 393 10.29 7.99 13.56
C MET A 393 11.55 7.45 12.86
N ILE A 394 12.16 6.39 13.38
CA ILE A 394 13.36 5.76 12.78
C ILE A 394 13.03 5.27 11.37
N CYS A 395 11.87 4.66 11.16
CA CYS A 395 11.44 4.21 9.85
C CYS A 395 11.35 5.38 8.84
N PHE A 396 10.76 6.51 9.25
CA PHE A 396 10.70 7.70 8.39
C PHE A 396 12.07 8.32 8.13
N LEU A 397 13.03 8.23 9.07
CA LEU A 397 14.41 8.64 8.83
C LEU A 397 15.09 7.77 7.76
N VAL A 398 14.83 6.47 7.72
CA VAL A 398 15.33 5.59 6.64
C VAL A 398 14.72 6.01 5.29
N VAL A 399 13.42 6.29 5.24
CA VAL A 399 12.74 6.81 4.04
C VAL A 399 13.33 8.15 3.60
N LEU A 400 13.60 9.05 4.56
CA LEU A 400 14.24 10.34 4.31
C LEU A 400 15.65 10.17 3.71
N GLY A 401 16.45 9.26 4.26
CA GLY A 401 17.78 8.93 3.72
C GLY A 401 17.71 8.48 2.26
N TYR A 402 16.75 7.60 1.92
CA TYR A 402 16.49 7.21 0.54
C TYR A 402 16.08 8.39 -0.33
N ALA A 403 15.18 9.24 0.16
CA ALA A 403 14.66 10.39 -0.58
C ALA A 403 15.79 11.39 -0.92
N ILE A 404 16.66 11.70 0.03
CA ILE A 404 17.82 12.57 -0.15
C ILE A 404 18.79 11.96 -1.18
N TYR A 405 19.07 10.66 -1.06
CA TYR A 405 19.92 9.94 -2.00
C TYR A 405 19.41 10.06 -3.44
N VAL A 406 18.11 9.80 -3.67
CA VAL A 406 17.53 9.85 -5.02
C VAL A 406 17.41 11.29 -5.54
N ASP A 407 17.13 12.28 -4.68
CA ASP A 407 17.05 13.68 -5.10
C ASP A 407 18.43 14.20 -5.53
N HIS A 408 19.49 13.79 -4.81
CA HIS A 408 20.88 14.18 -5.14
C HIS A 408 21.33 13.63 -6.50
N ILE A 409 21.07 12.34 -6.79
CA ILE A 409 21.40 11.74 -8.09
C ILE A 409 20.71 12.49 -9.23
N LYS A 410 19.42 12.84 -9.06
CA LYS A 410 18.64 13.55 -10.10
C LYS A 410 19.00 15.04 -10.27
N ILE A 411 19.84 15.58 -9.42
CA ILE A 411 20.40 16.93 -9.57
C ILE A 411 21.70 16.87 -10.37
N THR A 412 22.41 15.76 -10.28
CA THR A 412 23.73 15.55 -10.93
C THR A 412 23.62 15.01 -12.35
N ASP A 413 22.51 14.37 -12.72
CA ASP A 413 22.14 13.97 -14.08
C ASP A 413 21.35 15.09 -14.79
#